data_cd95011aaf938100b79583e3e751700f
#
_entry.id   cd95011aaf938100b79583e3e751700f
#
_cell.length_a   1.000
_cell.length_b   1.000
_cell.length_c   1.000
_cell.angle_alpha   90.00
_cell.angle_beta   90.00
_cell.angle_gamma   90.00
#
_symmetry.space_group_name_H-M   'P 1'
#
loop_
_entity.id
_entity.type
_entity.pdbx_description
1 polymer ?
#
loop_
_entity_poly.entity_id
_entity_poly.type
_entity_poly.pdbx_seq_one_letter_code
_entity_poly.pdbx_strand_id
1 'polypeptide(L)'
;MLILTWNCQGAFRRKAQQIAQFMPDIAVIQECESPAKLRWAKGVTPPSDFVWFGENSSKGVGIFSWTKWTFTIDPSHDPSIHHCIPVIATSGADEGAGDKVNLLAIWASGHKQKELSYVGQVYRAVEQYHDFVRQRPTFVLGDWNSNAIWDRERKVNNH
;
A
#
# COMPACT_ATOMS: atom_id res chain seq x y z
N MET A 1 3.94 -17.68 -3.14
CA MET A 1 3.45 -16.30 -3.26
C MET A 1 4.63 -15.36 -3.08
N LEU A 2 4.85 -14.43 -4.02
CA LEU A 2 5.85 -13.38 -3.95
C LEU A 2 5.17 -12.03 -3.65
N ILE A 3 5.50 -11.43 -2.50
CA ILE A 3 4.98 -10.13 -2.10
C ILE A 3 6.14 -9.14 -2.06
N LEU A 4 5.95 -7.96 -2.67
CA LEU A 4 6.91 -6.86 -2.65
C LEU A 4 6.26 -5.60 -2.06
N THR A 5 7.07 -4.78 -1.39
CA THR A 5 6.71 -3.42 -1.04
C THR A 5 7.86 -2.47 -1.39
N TRP A 6 7.52 -1.28 -1.90
CA TRP A 6 8.52 -0.31 -2.32
C TRP A 6 7.97 1.11 -2.34
N ASN A 7 8.59 2.02 -1.59
CA ASN A 7 8.37 3.44 -1.79
C ASN A 7 9.16 3.88 -3.04
N CYS A 8 8.44 4.15 -4.13
CA CYS A 8 9.05 4.50 -5.41
C CYS A 8 9.47 5.97 -5.51
N GLN A 9 9.16 6.81 -4.53
CA GLN A 9 9.45 8.25 -4.53
C GLN A 9 8.96 8.97 -5.80
N GLY A 10 7.77 8.63 -6.25
CA GLY A 10 7.16 9.18 -7.46
C GLY A 10 7.72 8.58 -8.77
N ALA A 11 7.12 9.00 -9.87
CA ALA A 11 7.48 8.58 -11.23
C ALA A 11 7.51 7.05 -11.43
N PHE A 12 6.58 6.33 -10.78
CA PHE A 12 6.47 4.87 -10.90
C PHE A 12 6.36 4.40 -12.35
N ARG A 13 5.69 5.18 -13.22
CA ARG A 13 5.61 4.93 -14.67
C ARG A 13 6.97 4.71 -15.36
N ARG A 14 8.05 5.26 -14.80
CA ARG A 14 9.42 5.09 -15.33
C ARG A 14 10.17 3.94 -14.66
N LYS A 15 9.67 3.46 -13.53
CA LYS A 15 10.35 2.51 -12.64
C LYS A 15 9.61 1.17 -12.58
N ALA A 16 8.39 1.09 -13.08
CA ALA A 16 7.53 -0.08 -12.96
C ALA A 16 8.16 -1.36 -13.53
N GLN A 17 9.01 -1.25 -14.56
CA GLN A 17 9.73 -2.40 -15.11
C GLN A 17 10.63 -3.09 -14.08
N GLN A 18 11.18 -2.34 -13.12
CA GLN A 18 12.03 -2.89 -12.05
C GLN A 18 11.24 -3.84 -11.15
N ILE A 19 9.92 -3.65 -11.04
CA ILE A 19 9.03 -4.53 -10.28
C ILE A 19 8.42 -5.59 -11.18
N ALA A 20 7.92 -5.21 -12.37
CA ALA A 20 7.23 -6.11 -13.29
C ALA A 20 8.08 -7.31 -13.71
N GLN A 21 9.40 -7.15 -13.83
CA GLN A 21 10.32 -8.25 -14.16
C GLN A 21 10.30 -9.41 -13.16
N PHE A 22 9.90 -9.17 -11.91
CA PHE A 22 9.79 -10.21 -10.90
C PHE A 22 8.44 -10.94 -10.95
N MET A 23 7.47 -10.46 -11.76
CA MET A 23 6.11 -11.00 -11.84
C MET A 23 5.51 -11.24 -10.45
N PRO A 24 5.49 -10.24 -9.55
CA PRO A 24 5.02 -10.47 -8.19
C PRO A 24 3.55 -10.81 -8.16
N ASP A 25 3.18 -11.66 -7.22
CA ASP A 25 1.77 -11.94 -6.90
C ASP A 25 1.09 -10.68 -6.36
N ILE A 26 1.79 -9.97 -5.47
CA ILE A 26 1.31 -8.72 -4.86
C ILE A 26 2.46 -7.74 -4.75
N ALA A 27 2.29 -6.52 -5.24
CA ALA A 27 3.23 -5.42 -5.06
C ALA A 27 2.51 -4.20 -4.47
N VAL A 28 2.94 -3.74 -3.30
CA VAL A 28 2.44 -2.52 -2.64
C VAL A 28 3.43 -1.39 -2.84
N ILE A 29 3.03 -0.40 -3.63
CA ILE A 29 3.90 0.70 -4.10
C ILE A 29 3.42 2.01 -3.50
N GLN A 30 4.26 2.60 -2.65
CA GLN A 30 4.00 3.90 -2.05
C GLN A 30 4.54 5.02 -2.94
N GLU A 31 3.94 6.20 -2.83
CA GLU A 31 4.23 7.40 -3.64
C GLU A 31 4.07 7.21 -5.16
N CYS A 32 3.29 6.23 -5.60
CA CYS A 32 3.05 6.02 -7.02
C CYS A 32 1.91 6.90 -7.54
N GLU A 33 1.98 7.22 -8.84
CA GLU A 33 0.88 7.90 -9.53
C GLU A 33 -0.34 7.00 -9.68
N SER A 34 -1.51 7.62 -9.84
CA SER A 34 -2.73 6.89 -10.16
C SER A 34 -2.59 6.10 -11.47
N PRO A 35 -3.25 4.95 -11.60
CA PRO A 35 -3.20 4.12 -12.81
C PRO A 35 -3.57 4.89 -14.09
N ALA A 36 -4.44 5.90 -14.00
CA ALA A 36 -4.78 6.76 -15.14
C ALA A 36 -3.58 7.54 -15.71
N LYS A 37 -2.55 7.77 -14.90
CA LYS A 37 -1.28 8.40 -15.32
C LYS A 37 -0.18 7.40 -15.65
N LEU A 38 -0.35 6.14 -15.25
CA LEU A 38 0.62 5.10 -15.56
C LEU A 38 0.53 4.74 -17.03
N ARG A 39 1.58 5.06 -17.77
CA ARG A 39 1.77 4.62 -19.14
C ARG A 39 2.90 3.60 -19.13
N TRP A 40 2.55 2.36 -19.39
CA TRP A 40 3.51 1.27 -19.44
C TRP A 40 4.41 1.47 -20.66
N ALA A 41 5.74 1.45 -20.44
CA ALA A 41 6.68 1.55 -21.52
C ALA A 41 6.57 0.33 -22.46
N LYS A 42 6.95 0.50 -23.73
CA LYS A 42 6.96 -0.61 -24.69
C LYS A 42 7.82 -1.77 -24.15
N GLY A 43 7.26 -2.96 -24.09
CA GLY A 43 7.92 -4.17 -23.57
C GLY A 43 7.77 -4.37 -22.06
N VAL A 44 7.10 -3.47 -21.34
CA VAL A 44 6.73 -3.69 -19.93
C VAL A 44 5.34 -4.31 -19.88
N THR A 45 5.24 -5.49 -19.26
CA THR A 45 3.94 -6.14 -19.03
C THR A 45 3.14 -5.31 -18.02
N PRO A 46 1.94 -4.84 -18.35
CA PRO A 46 1.07 -4.20 -17.38
C PRO A 46 0.60 -5.21 -16.32
N PRO A 47 0.20 -4.75 -15.12
CA PRO A 47 -0.39 -5.62 -14.10
C PRO A 47 -1.70 -6.22 -14.60
N SER A 48 -2.01 -7.42 -14.13
CA SER A 48 -3.28 -8.11 -14.42
C SER A 48 -4.45 -7.50 -13.64
N ASP A 49 -4.17 -7.01 -12.43
CA ASP A 49 -5.14 -6.32 -11.59
C ASP A 49 -4.46 -5.30 -10.68
N PHE A 50 -5.22 -4.30 -10.25
CA PHE A 50 -4.74 -3.29 -9.31
C PHE A 50 -5.87 -2.57 -8.57
N VAL A 51 -5.54 -2.05 -7.39
CA VAL A 51 -6.28 -0.99 -6.70
C VAL A 51 -5.33 0.15 -6.35
N TRP A 52 -5.86 1.36 -6.27
CA TRP A 52 -5.07 2.54 -5.96
C TRP A 52 -5.88 3.53 -5.13
N PHE A 53 -5.23 4.18 -4.17
CA PHE A 53 -5.81 5.22 -3.35
C PHE A 53 -4.83 6.39 -3.16
N GLY A 54 -5.31 7.60 -3.29
CA GLY A 54 -4.55 8.82 -3.09
C GLY A 54 -5.42 10.07 -3.22
N GLU A 55 -5.03 11.14 -2.55
CA GLU A 55 -5.76 12.42 -2.56
C GLU A 55 -5.68 13.13 -3.92
N ASN A 56 -4.59 12.90 -4.63
CA ASN A 56 -4.38 13.48 -5.96
C ASN A 56 -3.70 12.46 -6.87
N SER A 57 -3.90 12.58 -8.15
CA SER A 57 -3.43 11.61 -9.14
C SER A 57 -1.90 11.49 -9.28
N SER A 58 -1.12 12.27 -8.53
CA SER A 58 0.34 12.26 -8.63
C SER A 58 1.03 11.40 -7.60
N LYS A 59 0.39 11.17 -6.43
CA LYS A 59 0.95 10.37 -5.34
C LYS A 59 -0.15 9.65 -4.57
N GLY A 60 0.07 8.38 -4.32
CA GLY A 60 -0.81 7.52 -3.54
C GLY A 60 -0.16 6.19 -3.24
N VAL A 61 -0.97 5.24 -2.81
CA VAL A 61 -0.60 3.84 -2.61
C VAL A 61 -1.29 3.01 -3.67
N GLY A 62 -0.52 2.26 -4.45
CA GLY A 62 -1.01 1.30 -5.41
C GLY A 62 -0.71 -0.11 -4.98
N ILE A 63 -1.63 -1.02 -5.22
CA ILE A 63 -1.46 -2.45 -5.01
C ILE A 63 -1.69 -3.10 -6.37
N PHE A 64 -0.70 -3.84 -6.85
CA PHE A 64 -0.65 -4.38 -8.21
C PHE A 64 -0.37 -5.87 -8.17
N SER A 65 -0.92 -6.62 -9.14
CA SER A 65 -0.57 -8.01 -9.40
C SER A 65 -0.15 -8.20 -10.85
N TRP A 66 0.81 -9.10 -11.10
CA TRP A 66 1.20 -9.58 -12.44
C TRP A 66 0.85 -11.05 -12.64
N THR A 67 0.14 -11.63 -11.70
CA THR A 67 -0.29 -13.02 -11.72
C THR A 67 -1.82 -13.13 -11.64
N LYS A 68 -2.34 -14.12 -10.94
CA LYS A 68 -3.79 -14.40 -10.83
C LYS A 68 -4.48 -13.74 -9.63
N TRP A 69 -3.80 -12.86 -8.89
CA TRP A 69 -4.39 -12.18 -7.73
C TRP A 69 -5.22 -10.98 -8.16
N THR A 70 -6.38 -10.85 -7.54
CA THR A 70 -7.30 -9.72 -7.70
C THR A 70 -7.51 -9.01 -6.36
N PHE A 71 -7.92 -7.75 -6.41
CA PHE A 71 -7.99 -6.87 -5.24
C PHE A 71 -9.35 -6.21 -5.09
N THR A 72 -9.85 -6.18 -3.86
CA THR A 72 -11.04 -5.42 -3.49
C THR A 72 -10.73 -4.61 -2.22
N ILE A 73 -11.00 -3.30 -2.23
CA ILE A 73 -10.91 -2.49 -1.01
C ILE A 73 -12.01 -2.95 -0.06
N ASP A 74 -11.64 -3.22 1.21
CA ASP A 74 -12.60 -3.67 2.20
C ASP A 74 -13.62 -2.56 2.51
N PRO A 75 -14.90 -2.89 2.71
CA PRO A 75 -15.95 -1.89 3.05
C PRO A 75 -15.69 -1.09 4.33
N SER A 76 -14.84 -1.58 5.24
CA SER A 76 -14.43 -0.84 6.44
C SER A 76 -13.48 0.33 6.16
N HIS A 77 -13.03 0.50 4.90
CA HIS A 77 -12.12 1.57 4.52
C HIS A 77 -12.66 2.95 4.90
N ASP A 78 -11.91 3.66 5.73
CA ASP A 78 -12.18 5.04 6.12
C ASP A 78 -11.21 5.99 5.37
N PRO A 79 -11.70 6.76 4.37
CA PRO A 79 -10.86 7.69 3.62
C PRO A 79 -10.19 8.78 4.46
N SER A 80 -10.68 9.01 5.69
CA SER A 80 -10.06 9.98 6.61
C SER A 80 -8.73 9.47 7.20
N ILE A 81 -8.47 8.17 7.11
CA ILE A 81 -7.19 7.56 7.46
C ILE A 81 -6.36 7.46 6.18
N HIS A 82 -5.71 8.57 5.86
CA HIS A 82 -4.96 8.73 4.61
C HIS A 82 -3.93 7.61 4.42
N HIS A 83 -3.85 7.05 3.22
CA HIS A 83 -2.82 6.12 2.77
C HIS A 83 -2.63 4.83 3.62
N CYS A 84 -3.64 4.46 4.41
CA CYS A 84 -3.72 3.16 5.08
C CYS A 84 -4.95 2.42 4.56
N ILE A 85 -4.75 1.42 3.72
CA ILE A 85 -5.82 0.85 2.90
C ILE A 85 -6.00 -0.62 3.24
N PRO A 86 -7.17 -1.02 3.79
CA PRO A 86 -7.53 -2.42 3.96
C PRO A 86 -7.98 -3.00 2.62
N VAL A 87 -7.31 -4.05 2.15
CA VAL A 87 -7.57 -4.70 0.87
C VAL A 87 -7.69 -6.20 1.04
N ILE A 88 -8.67 -6.80 0.42
CA ILE A 88 -8.82 -8.24 0.28
C ILE A 88 -8.15 -8.64 -1.04
N ALA A 89 -7.14 -9.48 -0.96
CA ALA A 89 -6.52 -10.11 -2.11
C ALA A 89 -7.05 -11.54 -2.26
N THR A 90 -7.51 -11.89 -3.47
CA THR A 90 -8.06 -13.20 -3.81
C THR A 90 -7.24 -13.83 -4.94
N SER A 91 -6.80 -15.08 -4.77
CA SER A 91 -6.11 -15.84 -5.81
C SER A 91 -7.09 -16.66 -6.65
N GLY A 92 -6.81 -16.81 -7.94
CA GLY A 92 -7.59 -17.66 -8.84
C GLY A 92 -8.59 -16.91 -9.72
N ALA A 93 -8.97 -17.56 -10.83
CA ALA A 93 -9.87 -16.98 -11.84
C ALA A 93 -11.35 -17.17 -11.50
N ASP A 94 -11.69 -18.11 -10.59
CA ASP A 94 -13.09 -18.42 -10.27
C ASP A 94 -13.49 -17.71 -8.97
N GLU A 95 -14.55 -16.91 -9.04
CA GLU A 95 -15.14 -16.25 -7.88
C GLU A 95 -15.54 -17.29 -6.82
N GLY A 96 -14.88 -17.24 -5.67
CA GLY A 96 -15.23 -18.03 -4.48
C GLY A 96 -14.33 -19.22 -4.14
N ALA A 97 -13.51 -19.71 -5.07
CA ALA A 97 -12.66 -20.92 -4.85
C ALA A 97 -11.19 -20.62 -4.50
N GLY A 98 -10.75 -19.35 -4.59
CA GLY A 98 -9.36 -18.96 -4.38
C GLY A 98 -9.01 -18.69 -2.92
N ASP A 99 -7.71 -18.80 -2.59
CA ASP A 99 -7.19 -18.34 -1.31
C ASP A 99 -7.43 -16.85 -1.13
N LYS A 100 -7.82 -16.45 0.07
CA LYS A 100 -8.01 -15.04 0.42
C LYS A 100 -7.06 -14.64 1.54
N VAL A 101 -6.39 -13.52 1.35
CA VAL A 101 -5.57 -12.89 2.38
C VAL A 101 -5.95 -11.41 2.51
N ASN A 102 -5.77 -10.88 3.70
CA ASN A 102 -5.93 -9.45 3.92
C ASN A 102 -4.58 -8.75 3.75
N LEU A 103 -4.65 -7.53 3.22
CA LEU A 103 -3.52 -6.62 3.14
C LEU A 103 -3.93 -5.33 3.84
N LEU A 104 -3.12 -4.86 4.78
CA LEU A 104 -3.17 -3.47 5.23
C LEU A 104 -1.98 -2.76 4.63
N ALA A 105 -2.22 -2.07 3.51
CA ALA A 105 -1.20 -1.32 2.80
C ALA A 105 -1.01 0.05 3.46
N ILE A 106 0.24 0.39 3.82
CA ILE A 106 0.57 1.59 4.59
C ILE A 106 1.55 2.47 3.82
N TRP A 107 1.26 3.76 3.79
CA TRP A 107 2.22 4.82 3.53
C TRP A 107 2.03 5.90 4.58
N ALA A 108 2.76 5.78 5.69
CA ALA A 108 2.75 6.76 6.76
C ALA A 108 3.30 8.09 6.25
N SER A 109 2.49 9.13 6.25
CA SER A 109 2.81 10.44 5.68
C SER A 109 2.54 11.58 6.64
N GLY A 110 3.06 12.77 6.32
CA GLY A 110 2.77 13.98 7.10
C GLY A 110 1.30 14.39 6.97
N HIS A 111 0.73 14.89 8.06
CA HIS A 111 -0.62 15.43 8.11
C HIS A 111 -0.61 16.82 8.77
N LYS A 112 -1.61 17.67 8.48
CA LYS A 112 -1.74 19.00 9.10
C LYS A 112 -1.89 18.92 10.63
N GLN A 113 -2.63 17.94 11.11
CA GLN A 113 -2.73 17.61 12.53
C GLN A 113 -1.59 16.65 12.88
N LYS A 114 -0.72 17.08 13.79
CA LYS A 114 0.51 16.33 14.14
C LYS A 114 0.20 14.94 14.69
N GLU A 115 -0.91 14.80 15.43
CA GLU A 115 -1.38 13.55 16.03
C GLU A 115 -1.78 12.51 14.97
N LEU A 116 -2.09 12.95 13.74
CA LEU A 116 -2.47 12.12 12.61
C LEU A 116 -1.32 11.95 11.61
N SER A 117 -0.11 12.38 11.98
CA SER A 117 1.08 12.26 11.13
C SER A 117 1.86 10.98 11.46
N TYR A 118 2.40 10.34 10.44
CA TYR A 118 3.32 9.20 10.54
C TYR A 118 2.80 8.10 11.49
N VAL A 119 3.46 7.91 12.64
CA VAL A 119 3.10 6.88 13.63
C VAL A 119 1.66 7.04 14.13
N GLY A 120 1.18 8.27 14.33
CA GLY A 120 -0.21 8.52 14.74
C GLY A 120 -1.22 8.03 13.70
N GLN A 121 -0.93 8.22 12.42
CA GLN A 121 -1.74 7.70 11.33
C GLN A 121 -1.79 6.17 11.35
N VAL A 122 -0.64 5.51 11.52
CA VAL A 122 -0.54 4.05 11.60
C VAL A 122 -1.31 3.51 12.80
N TYR A 123 -1.13 4.14 13.98
CA TYR A 123 -1.86 3.76 15.19
C TYR A 123 -3.38 3.80 14.97
N ARG A 124 -3.87 4.90 14.41
CA ARG A 124 -5.31 5.04 14.08
C ARG A 124 -5.78 3.98 13.08
N ALA A 125 -4.96 3.64 12.08
CA ALA A 125 -5.29 2.61 11.12
C ALA A 125 -5.38 1.22 11.76
N VAL A 126 -4.48 0.89 12.68
CA VAL A 126 -4.50 -0.39 13.42
C VAL A 126 -5.75 -0.49 14.31
N GLU A 127 -6.14 0.59 14.98
CA GLU A 127 -7.37 0.61 15.76
C GLU A 127 -8.61 0.46 14.88
N GLN A 128 -8.71 1.26 13.82
CA GLN A 128 -9.87 1.25 12.91
C GLN A 128 -10.05 -0.10 12.21
N TYR A 129 -8.95 -0.71 11.77
CA TYR A 129 -8.99 -1.96 11.00
C TYR A 129 -8.68 -3.21 11.84
N HIS A 130 -8.81 -3.10 13.18
CA HIS A 130 -8.56 -4.20 14.11
C HIS A 130 -9.35 -5.47 13.74
N ASP A 131 -10.63 -5.36 13.47
CA ASP A 131 -11.46 -6.51 13.11
C ASP A 131 -11.10 -7.06 11.74
N PHE A 132 -10.82 -6.19 10.77
CA PHE A 132 -10.35 -6.60 9.45
C PHE A 132 -9.09 -7.45 9.51
N VAL A 133 -8.07 -7.03 10.28
CA VAL A 133 -6.79 -7.77 10.35
C VAL A 133 -6.91 -9.10 11.07
N ARG A 134 -7.96 -9.34 11.84
CA ARG A 134 -8.21 -10.58 12.57
C ARG A 134 -9.06 -11.61 11.83
N GLN A 135 -9.76 -11.20 10.78
CA GLN A 135 -10.69 -12.07 10.05
C GLN A 135 -9.98 -13.22 9.32
N ARG A 136 -8.76 -13.01 8.86
CA ARG A 136 -7.98 -13.98 8.08
C ARG A 136 -6.48 -13.65 8.12
N PRO A 137 -5.59 -14.52 7.56
CA PRO A 137 -4.17 -14.19 7.43
C PRO A 137 -3.98 -12.81 6.80
N THR A 138 -3.25 -11.93 7.47
CA THR A 138 -3.09 -10.52 7.09
C THR A 138 -1.62 -10.17 6.95
N PHE A 139 -1.27 -9.50 5.84
CA PHE A 139 0.01 -8.85 5.64
C PHE A 139 -0.15 -7.35 5.88
N VAL A 140 0.61 -6.82 6.83
CA VAL A 140 0.69 -5.38 7.11
C VAL A 140 2.01 -4.89 6.56
N LEU A 141 1.99 -4.12 5.49
CA LEU A 141 3.19 -3.79 4.74
C LEU A 141 3.13 -2.40 4.09
N GLY A 142 4.31 -1.81 3.91
CA GLY A 142 4.41 -0.49 3.31
C GLY A 142 5.56 0.34 3.88
N ASP A 143 5.47 1.64 3.70
CA ASP A 143 6.42 2.60 4.24
C ASP A 143 5.87 3.21 5.55
N TRP A 144 6.43 2.80 6.66
CA TRP A 144 6.02 3.23 7.99
C TRP A 144 6.60 4.58 8.37
N ASN A 145 7.57 5.09 7.61
CA ASN A 145 8.30 6.33 7.91
C ASN A 145 8.71 6.44 9.39
N SER A 146 9.14 5.32 9.96
CA SER A 146 9.58 5.20 11.34
C SER A 146 10.98 4.60 11.38
N ASN A 147 11.91 5.30 12.04
CA ASN A 147 13.29 4.85 12.17
C ASN A 147 13.87 5.32 13.51
N ALA A 148 14.58 4.44 14.21
CA ALA A 148 15.22 4.73 15.50
C ALA A 148 16.21 5.90 15.46
N ILE A 149 16.74 6.27 14.28
CA ILE A 149 17.61 7.45 14.16
C ILE A 149 16.87 8.75 14.51
N TRP A 150 15.57 8.83 14.24
CA TRP A 150 14.75 10.02 14.53
C TRP A 150 14.37 10.11 16.01
N ASP A 151 14.42 9.02 16.75
CA ASP A 151 14.13 9.00 18.18
C ASP A 151 15.25 9.64 19.00
N ARG A 152 16.48 9.67 18.47
CA ARG A 152 17.65 10.25 19.13
C ARG A 152 17.60 11.78 19.18
N GLU A 153 17.03 12.43 18.16
CA GLU A 153 16.92 13.90 18.10
C GLU A 153 15.89 14.46 19.09
N ARG A 154 14.87 13.68 19.46
CA ARG A 154 13.85 14.11 20.44
C ARG A 154 14.33 14.16 21.88
N LYS A 155 15.41 13.43 22.22
CA LYS A 155 15.98 13.44 23.59
C LYS A 155 16.80 14.69 23.93
N VAL A 156 17.20 15.47 22.94
CA VAL A 156 18.04 16.67 23.12
C VAL A 156 17.23 17.92 23.45
N ASN A 157 15.92 17.93 23.20
CA ASN A 157 15.06 19.11 23.32
C ASN A 157 14.13 19.10 24.54
N ASN A 158 14.31 18.21 25.50
CA ASN A 158 13.56 18.16 26.77
C ASN A 158 14.44 18.59 27.95
N HIS A 159 14.95 19.82 27.90
CA HIS A 159 15.46 20.55 29.06
C HIS A 159 14.83 21.92 29.13
#